data_07456732e349ec3ddb94af2433ec342a
#
_entry.id   07456732e349ec3ddb94af2433ec342a
#
_cell.length_a   1.000
_cell.length_b   1.000
_cell.length_c   1.000
_cell.angle_alpha   90.00
_cell.angle_beta   90.00
_cell.angle_gamma   90.00
#
_symmetry.space_group_name_H-M   'P 1'
#
loop_
_entity.id
_entity.type
_entity.pdbx_description
1 polymer ?
#
loop_
_entity_poly.entity_id
_entity_poly.type
_entity_poly.pdbx_seq_one_letter_code
_entity_poly.pdbx_strand_id
1 'polypeptide(L)'
;TYNAKDGEEYILHLIDTPGHVDFTYEVSRSLAACEGAILVVDAAQGIEAQTLANLYLAMSSDLVIIPVINKIDLPNADIPKVLKELKDVLGFNEDEVILCSGKTGEGVEDLIKAVIDRVPAPKINNDAPTRALVFDSHFDAYRGVIALVRVFDGKITSKDTMKMLATKDSYGIVDIGVNH
;
A
#
# COMPACT_ATOMS: atom_id res chain seq x y z
N THR A 1 -7.38 3.52 13.07
CA THR A 1 -6.34 3.28 14.10
C THR A 1 -6.34 1.81 14.54
N TYR A 2 -5.17 1.29 14.91
CA TYR A 2 -4.96 -0.05 15.41
C TYR A 2 -4.25 0.02 16.77
N ASN A 3 -4.84 -0.59 17.80
CA ASN A 3 -4.21 -0.71 19.12
C ASN A 3 -3.42 -2.01 19.16
N ALA A 4 -2.10 -1.89 19.12
CA ALA A 4 -1.22 -3.05 19.08
C ALA A 4 -1.01 -3.68 20.47
N LYS A 5 -0.52 -4.93 20.49
CA LYS A 5 -0.26 -5.68 21.74
C LYS A 5 0.88 -5.09 22.59
N ASP A 6 1.69 -4.20 22.01
CA ASP A 6 2.72 -3.43 22.71
C ASP A 6 2.16 -2.26 23.55
N GLY A 7 0.87 -1.97 23.41
CA GLY A 7 0.18 -0.89 24.10
C GLY A 7 0.17 0.45 23.38
N GLU A 8 0.77 0.51 22.17
CA GLU A 8 0.80 1.72 21.34
C GLU A 8 -0.35 1.72 20.33
N GLU A 9 -0.76 2.92 19.93
CA GLU A 9 -1.76 3.15 18.90
C GLU A 9 -1.10 3.52 17.57
N TYR A 10 -1.41 2.77 16.51
CA TYR A 10 -0.88 2.99 15.17
C TYR A 10 -1.97 3.48 14.22
N ILE A 11 -1.62 4.43 13.37
CA ILE A 11 -2.46 4.85 12.24
C ILE A 11 -1.92 4.16 11.00
N LEU A 12 -2.68 3.20 10.47
CA LEU A 12 -2.35 2.50 9.24
C LEU A 12 -3.24 3.00 8.13
N HIS A 13 -2.63 3.42 7.00
CA HIS A 13 -3.34 3.76 5.78
C HIS A 13 -3.13 2.65 4.77
N LEU A 14 -4.23 2.06 4.30
CA LEU A 14 -4.22 1.01 3.30
C LEU A 14 -4.68 1.60 1.96
N ILE A 15 -3.88 1.36 0.93
CA ILE A 15 -4.24 1.65 -0.47
C ILE A 15 -4.41 0.30 -1.16
N ASP A 16 -5.64 -0.04 -1.53
CA ASP A 16 -5.92 -1.22 -2.35
C ASP A 16 -5.61 -0.92 -3.81
N THR A 17 -4.93 -1.82 -4.47
CA THR A 17 -4.54 -1.68 -5.88
C THR A 17 -5.10 -2.81 -6.72
N PRO A 18 -5.63 -2.52 -7.93
CA PRO A 18 -6.07 -3.58 -8.83
C PRO A 18 -4.89 -4.47 -9.22
N GLY A 19 -5.11 -5.79 -9.22
CA GLY A 19 -4.06 -6.77 -9.59
C GLY A 19 -3.81 -6.91 -11.08
N HIS A 20 -4.68 -6.36 -11.96
CA HIS A 20 -4.62 -6.57 -13.39
C HIS A 20 -3.56 -5.69 -14.07
N VAL A 21 -2.88 -6.24 -15.10
CA VAL A 21 -1.78 -5.56 -15.81
C VAL A 21 -2.17 -4.24 -16.48
N ASP A 22 -3.43 -4.06 -16.83
CA ASP A 22 -3.92 -2.81 -17.44
C ASP A 22 -3.86 -1.62 -16.50
N PHE A 23 -3.75 -1.85 -15.19
CA PHE A 23 -3.69 -0.81 -14.16
C PHE A 23 -2.27 -0.55 -13.64
N THR A 24 -1.25 -0.87 -14.41
CA THR A 24 0.16 -0.69 -14.02
C THR A 24 0.49 0.76 -13.62
N TYR A 25 -0.14 1.73 -14.29
CA TYR A 25 0.07 3.14 -14.00
C TYR A 25 -0.51 3.55 -12.63
N GLU A 26 -1.73 3.12 -12.33
CA GLU A 26 -2.41 3.34 -11.05
C GLU A 26 -1.64 2.67 -9.91
N VAL A 27 -1.21 1.42 -10.11
CA VAL A 27 -0.38 0.68 -9.15
C VAL A 27 0.91 1.44 -8.87
N SER A 28 1.63 1.89 -9.90
CA SER A 28 2.89 2.61 -9.75
C SER A 28 2.73 3.91 -8.94
N ARG A 29 1.64 4.66 -9.15
CA ARG A 29 1.34 5.89 -8.40
C ARG A 29 0.99 5.61 -6.95
N SER A 30 0.20 4.57 -6.69
CA SER A 30 -0.15 4.13 -5.35
C SER A 30 1.09 3.69 -4.57
N LEU A 31 1.96 2.89 -5.19
CA LEU A 31 3.22 2.46 -4.58
C LEU A 31 4.13 3.66 -4.24
N ALA A 32 4.19 4.68 -5.08
CA ALA A 32 4.97 5.90 -4.80
C ALA A 32 4.44 6.69 -3.58
N ALA A 33 3.22 6.40 -3.12
CA ALA A 33 2.61 7.01 -1.94
C ALA A 33 2.79 6.17 -0.66
N CYS A 34 3.47 5.01 -0.72
CA CYS A 34 3.60 4.05 0.38
C CYS A 34 5.02 3.93 0.90
N GLU A 35 5.20 3.39 2.11
CA GLU A 35 6.48 2.94 2.69
C GLU A 35 6.66 1.44 2.59
N GLY A 36 5.60 0.68 2.42
CA GLY A 36 5.62 -0.76 2.27
C GLY A 36 4.52 -1.26 1.35
N ALA A 37 4.66 -2.49 0.91
CA ALA A 37 3.69 -3.19 0.08
C ALA A 37 3.47 -4.61 0.61
N ILE A 38 2.22 -5.04 0.65
CA ILE A 38 1.85 -6.42 0.94
C ILE A 38 1.72 -7.15 -0.39
N LEU A 39 2.58 -8.13 -0.63
CA LEU A 39 2.53 -8.99 -1.81
C LEU A 39 1.64 -10.18 -1.52
N VAL A 40 0.41 -10.15 -2.00
CA VAL A 40 -0.59 -11.20 -1.76
C VAL A 40 -0.51 -12.27 -2.85
N VAL A 41 -0.26 -13.50 -2.44
CA VAL A 41 -0.21 -14.70 -3.32
C VAL A 41 -1.31 -15.67 -2.89
N ASP A 42 -2.04 -16.21 -3.84
CA ASP A 42 -3.09 -17.19 -3.60
C ASP A 42 -2.49 -18.57 -3.29
N ALA A 43 -2.90 -19.19 -2.18
CA ALA A 43 -2.39 -20.49 -1.75
C ALA A 43 -2.69 -21.64 -2.72
N ALA A 44 -3.70 -21.49 -3.58
CA ALA A 44 -4.10 -22.50 -4.55
C ALA A 44 -3.50 -22.27 -5.95
N GLN A 45 -3.27 -20.99 -6.31
CA GLN A 45 -2.78 -20.60 -7.65
C GLN A 45 -1.26 -20.44 -7.68
N GLY A 46 -0.66 -19.95 -6.59
CA GLY A 46 0.76 -19.63 -6.53
C GLY A 46 1.11 -18.30 -7.20
N ILE A 47 2.34 -18.18 -7.67
CA ILE A 47 2.85 -16.97 -8.30
C ILE A 47 2.38 -16.88 -9.75
N GLU A 48 1.67 -15.80 -10.08
CA GLU A 48 1.22 -15.49 -11.43
C GLU A 48 2.10 -14.40 -12.07
N ALA A 49 2.02 -14.23 -13.40
CA ALA A 49 2.78 -13.20 -14.11
C ALA A 49 2.49 -11.78 -13.58
N GLN A 50 1.26 -11.52 -13.16
CA GLN A 50 0.85 -10.25 -12.56
C GLN A 50 1.51 -10.01 -11.20
N THR A 51 1.67 -11.06 -10.39
CA THR A 51 2.39 -11.01 -9.12
C THR A 51 3.83 -10.53 -9.33
N LEU A 52 4.50 -11.09 -10.34
CA LEU A 52 5.87 -10.68 -10.70
C LEU A 52 5.95 -9.23 -11.16
N ALA A 53 5.04 -8.82 -12.06
CA ALA A 53 5.01 -7.46 -12.57
C ALA A 53 4.82 -6.43 -11.44
N ASN A 54 3.88 -6.67 -10.54
CA ASN A 54 3.60 -5.79 -9.41
C ASN A 54 4.74 -5.79 -8.39
N LEU A 55 5.39 -6.94 -8.16
CA LEU A 55 6.57 -7.01 -7.31
C LEU A 55 7.72 -6.15 -7.84
N TYR A 56 8.03 -6.22 -9.14
CA TYR A 56 9.07 -5.38 -9.74
C TYR A 56 8.77 -3.89 -9.63
N LEU A 57 7.50 -3.49 -9.74
CA LEU A 57 7.09 -2.10 -9.49
C LEU A 57 7.33 -1.69 -8.04
N ALA A 58 6.96 -2.53 -7.07
CA ALA A 58 7.19 -2.28 -5.65
C ALA A 58 8.70 -2.18 -5.32
N MET A 59 9.52 -3.08 -5.86
CA MET A 59 10.97 -3.03 -5.71
C MET A 59 11.59 -1.77 -6.31
N SER A 60 11.11 -1.31 -7.47
CA SER A 60 11.59 -0.07 -8.10
C SER A 60 11.24 1.19 -7.32
N SER A 61 10.28 1.10 -6.39
CA SER A 61 9.84 2.17 -5.49
C SER A 61 10.54 2.14 -4.12
N ASP A 62 11.52 1.25 -3.92
CA ASP A 62 12.29 1.08 -2.67
C ASP A 62 11.40 0.79 -1.44
N LEU A 63 10.32 0.04 -1.64
CA LEU A 63 9.37 -0.32 -0.60
C LEU A 63 9.81 -1.56 0.18
N VAL A 64 9.48 -1.59 1.47
CA VAL A 64 9.52 -2.84 2.24
C VAL A 64 8.39 -3.76 1.75
N ILE A 65 8.74 -4.96 1.34
CA ILE A 65 7.76 -5.93 0.80
C ILE A 65 7.50 -7.00 1.84
N ILE A 66 6.22 -7.22 2.16
CA ILE A 66 5.76 -8.28 3.05
C ILE A 66 5.06 -9.35 2.22
N PRO A 67 5.69 -10.50 1.99
CA PRO A 67 5.06 -11.61 1.26
C PRO A 67 3.99 -12.28 2.12
N VAL A 68 2.82 -12.50 1.52
CA VAL A 68 1.66 -13.11 2.18
C VAL A 68 1.07 -14.19 1.29
N ILE A 69 0.87 -15.39 1.85
CA ILE A 69 0.08 -16.44 1.23
C ILE A 69 -1.33 -16.34 1.81
N ASN A 70 -2.29 -15.97 0.96
CA ASN A 70 -3.69 -15.83 1.34
C ASN A 70 -4.52 -17.03 0.87
N LYS A 71 -5.71 -17.16 1.44
CA LYS A 71 -6.68 -18.24 1.16
C LYS A 71 -6.20 -19.62 1.62
N ILE A 72 -5.46 -19.68 2.73
CA ILE A 72 -4.99 -20.94 3.32
C ILE A 72 -6.13 -21.86 3.78
N ASP A 73 -7.36 -21.32 3.91
CA ASP A 73 -8.58 -22.04 4.24
C ASP A 73 -9.15 -22.87 3.08
N LEU A 74 -8.65 -22.71 1.86
CA LEU A 74 -9.17 -23.45 0.71
C LEU A 74 -8.73 -24.93 0.74
N PRO A 75 -9.61 -25.87 0.36
CA PRO A 75 -9.28 -27.31 0.33
C PRO A 75 -8.14 -27.67 -0.65
N ASN A 76 -7.93 -26.86 -1.66
CA ASN A 76 -6.89 -27.03 -2.68
C ASN A 76 -5.67 -26.13 -2.46
N ALA A 77 -5.53 -25.52 -1.28
CA ALA A 77 -4.36 -24.75 -0.93
C ALA A 77 -3.11 -25.65 -0.84
N ASP A 78 -2.02 -25.26 -1.49
CA ASP A 78 -0.73 -25.97 -1.47
C ASP A 78 0.36 -25.02 -0.93
N ILE A 79 0.33 -24.78 0.37
CA ILE A 79 1.25 -23.87 1.05
C ILE A 79 2.72 -24.25 0.82
N PRO A 80 3.14 -25.54 0.93
CA PRO A 80 4.54 -25.92 0.71
C PRO A 80 5.03 -25.61 -0.71
N LYS A 81 4.18 -25.80 -1.72
CA LYS A 81 4.48 -25.44 -3.11
C LYS A 81 4.68 -23.94 -3.27
N VAL A 82 3.77 -23.11 -2.75
CA VAL A 82 3.81 -21.66 -2.90
C VAL A 82 4.98 -21.06 -2.10
N LEU A 83 5.30 -21.58 -0.92
CA LEU A 83 6.51 -21.20 -0.17
C LEU A 83 7.78 -21.45 -0.99
N LYS A 84 7.86 -22.63 -1.61
CA LYS A 84 8.98 -22.95 -2.48
C LYS A 84 9.07 -22.03 -3.68
N GLU A 85 7.96 -21.69 -4.32
CA GLU A 85 7.92 -20.72 -5.43
C GLU A 85 8.39 -19.34 -4.97
N LEU A 86 7.92 -18.84 -3.83
CA LEU A 86 8.34 -17.56 -3.24
C LEU A 86 9.85 -17.52 -2.98
N LYS A 87 10.40 -18.63 -2.49
CA LYS A 87 11.84 -18.76 -2.24
C LYS A 87 12.66 -18.83 -3.54
N ASP A 88 12.29 -19.75 -4.44
CA ASP A 88 13.09 -20.05 -5.64
C ASP A 88 13.00 -18.94 -6.69
N VAL A 89 11.86 -18.27 -6.81
CA VAL A 89 11.61 -17.24 -7.84
C VAL A 89 11.87 -15.83 -7.32
N LEU A 90 11.49 -15.55 -6.07
CA LEU A 90 11.52 -14.19 -5.52
C LEU A 90 12.57 -14.00 -4.42
N GLY A 91 13.18 -15.09 -3.93
CA GLY A 91 14.24 -15.03 -2.93
C GLY A 91 13.77 -14.80 -1.49
N PHE A 92 12.45 -14.84 -1.21
CA PHE A 92 11.95 -14.71 0.14
C PHE A 92 12.24 -15.95 0.98
N ASN A 93 12.66 -15.76 2.22
CA ASN A 93 12.79 -16.87 3.16
C ASN A 93 11.42 -17.26 3.72
N GLU A 94 11.26 -18.51 4.12
CA GLU A 94 9.98 -19.03 4.62
C GLU A 94 9.50 -18.31 5.90
N ASP A 95 10.43 -17.87 6.75
CA ASP A 95 10.17 -17.12 7.98
C ASP A 95 9.74 -15.66 7.74
N GLU A 96 9.94 -15.15 6.53
CA GLU A 96 9.47 -13.81 6.13
C GLU A 96 8.02 -13.84 5.66
N VAL A 97 7.51 -15.00 5.23
CA VAL A 97 6.20 -15.17 4.61
C VAL A 97 5.12 -15.32 5.67
N ILE A 98 4.07 -14.50 5.55
CA ILE A 98 2.91 -14.58 6.43
C ILE A 98 1.83 -15.44 5.78
N LEU A 99 1.28 -16.37 6.55
CA LEU A 99 0.17 -17.21 6.13
C LEU A 99 -1.12 -16.62 6.65
N CYS A 100 -2.11 -16.37 5.78
CA CYS A 100 -3.37 -15.81 6.24
C CYS A 100 -4.59 -16.30 5.42
N SER A 101 -5.76 -16.07 5.97
CA SER A 101 -7.04 -16.15 5.28
C SER A 101 -7.84 -14.88 5.54
N GLY A 102 -8.00 -14.05 4.54
CA GLY A 102 -8.87 -12.87 4.63
C GLY A 102 -10.34 -13.23 4.85
N LYS A 103 -10.74 -14.48 4.57
CA LYS A 103 -12.11 -14.97 4.80
C LYS A 103 -12.36 -15.36 6.25
N THR A 104 -11.43 -16.06 6.89
CA THR A 104 -11.58 -16.57 8.27
C THR A 104 -10.99 -15.63 9.31
N GLY A 105 -10.10 -14.73 8.90
CA GLY A 105 -9.32 -13.88 9.78
C GLY A 105 -8.04 -14.52 10.33
N GLU A 106 -7.77 -15.78 10.01
CA GLU A 106 -6.57 -16.48 10.42
C GLU A 106 -5.32 -15.79 9.88
N GLY A 107 -4.30 -15.58 10.74
CA GLY A 107 -3.03 -14.94 10.40
C GLY A 107 -3.08 -13.43 10.14
N VAL A 108 -4.26 -12.79 10.17
CA VAL A 108 -4.38 -11.34 9.91
C VAL A 108 -3.70 -10.50 10.98
N GLU A 109 -3.75 -10.90 12.25
CA GLU A 109 -3.02 -10.22 13.33
C GLU A 109 -1.51 -10.30 13.13
N ASP A 110 -0.99 -11.44 12.68
CA ASP A 110 0.44 -11.60 12.39
C ASP A 110 0.87 -10.74 11.20
N LEU A 111 0.00 -10.60 10.20
CA LEU A 111 0.22 -9.68 9.09
C LEU A 111 0.29 -8.22 9.56
N ILE A 112 -0.67 -7.77 10.35
CA ILE A 112 -0.66 -6.39 10.89
C ILE A 112 0.59 -6.16 11.75
N LYS A 113 0.96 -7.13 12.58
CA LYS A 113 2.19 -7.08 13.37
C LYS A 113 3.42 -6.97 12.47
N ALA A 114 3.52 -7.77 11.43
CA ALA A 114 4.63 -7.70 10.46
C ALA A 114 4.70 -6.34 9.75
N VAL A 115 3.55 -5.71 9.44
CA VAL A 115 3.49 -4.35 8.89
C VAL A 115 4.09 -3.35 9.88
N ILE A 116 3.67 -3.39 11.15
CA ILE A 116 4.16 -2.49 12.20
C ILE A 116 5.67 -2.66 12.45
N ASP A 117 6.13 -3.91 12.51
CA ASP A 117 7.51 -4.23 12.84
C ASP A 117 8.50 -3.94 11.69
N ARG A 118 8.06 -4.10 10.43
CA ARG A 118 8.95 -4.09 9.26
C ARG A 118 8.84 -2.84 8.40
N VAL A 119 7.63 -2.24 8.29
CA VAL A 119 7.43 -1.05 7.46
C VAL A 119 7.80 0.20 8.26
N PRO A 120 8.73 1.04 7.76
CA PRO A 120 9.11 2.25 8.48
C PRO A 120 7.97 3.27 8.48
N ALA A 121 7.90 4.07 9.55
CA ALA A 121 7.01 5.22 9.57
C ALA A 121 7.42 6.25 8.50
N PRO A 122 6.45 7.00 7.93
CA PRO A 122 6.75 8.03 6.94
C PRO A 122 7.66 9.11 7.52
N LYS A 123 8.68 9.49 6.73
CA LYS A 123 9.58 10.59 7.08
C LYS A 123 8.89 11.91 6.71
N ILE A 124 8.59 12.74 7.69
CA ILE A 124 7.90 14.02 7.49
C ILE A 124 8.78 15.16 8.03
N ASN A 125 8.95 16.20 7.22
CA ASN A 125 9.57 17.46 7.67
C ASN A 125 8.48 18.55 7.71
N ASN A 126 7.96 18.82 8.90
CA ASN A 126 6.88 19.78 9.10
C ASN A 126 7.29 21.24 8.87
N ASP A 127 8.58 21.54 8.90
CA ASP A 127 9.11 22.91 8.74
C ASP A 127 9.53 23.23 7.30
N ALA A 128 9.55 22.22 6.43
CA ALA A 128 9.83 22.41 5.02
C ALA A 128 8.61 22.97 4.26
N PRO A 129 8.82 23.60 3.09
CA PRO A 129 7.72 23.98 2.20
C PRO A 129 6.85 22.76 1.86
N THR A 130 5.52 22.97 1.89
CA THR A 130 4.56 21.89 1.68
C THR A 130 4.73 21.24 0.32
N ARG A 131 4.85 19.93 0.33
CA ARG A 131 4.98 19.08 -0.86
C ARG A 131 4.11 17.84 -0.71
N ALA A 132 3.28 17.59 -1.71
CA ALA A 132 2.40 16.42 -1.73
C ALA A 132 2.40 15.74 -3.10
N LEU A 133 2.12 14.46 -3.11
CA LEU A 133 1.90 13.65 -4.30
C LEU A 133 0.40 13.38 -4.44
N VAL A 134 -0.17 13.72 -5.59
CA VAL A 134 -1.51 13.24 -5.98
C VAL A 134 -1.32 11.84 -6.56
N PHE A 135 -1.78 10.83 -5.85
CA PHE A 135 -1.66 9.43 -6.30
C PHE A 135 -2.94 8.91 -6.94
N ASP A 136 -4.11 9.51 -6.63
CA ASP A 136 -5.38 9.17 -7.26
C ASP A 136 -6.32 10.38 -7.26
N SER A 137 -7.37 10.33 -8.08
CA SER A 137 -8.40 11.37 -8.12
C SER A 137 -9.69 10.84 -8.73
N HIS A 138 -10.81 11.34 -8.24
CA HIS A 138 -12.12 11.05 -8.81
C HIS A 138 -13.00 12.31 -8.84
N PHE A 139 -14.05 12.27 -9.64
CA PHE A 139 -15.00 13.36 -9.74
C PHE A 139 -16.26 13.04 -8.92
N ASP A 140 -16.60 13.93 -8.01
CA ASP A 140 -17.85 13.92 -7.26
C ASP A 140 -18.79 15.01 -7.81
N ALA A 141 -20.07 14.65 -8.03
CA ALA A 141 -21.04 15.58 -8.65
C ALA A 141 -21.34 16.81 -7.81
N TYR A 142 -21.11 16.78 -6.49
CA TYR A 142 -21.36 17.88 -5.57
C TYR A 142 -20.10 18.61 -5.13
N ARG A 143 -18.98 17.90 -5.02
CA ARG A 143 -17.70 18.44 -4.51
C ARG A 143 -16.70 18.77 -5.63
N GLY A 144 -16.96 18.31 -6.86
CA GLY A 144 -16.03 18.46 -7.97
C GLY A 144 -14.91 17.43 -7.96
N VAL A 145 -13.70 17.84 -8.32
CA VAL A 145 -12.55 16.95 -8.32
C VAL A 145 -12.05 16.75 -6.90
N ILE A 146 -12.02 15.49 -6.46
CA ILE A 146 -11.40 15.04 -5.20
C ILE A 146 -10.07 14.39 -5.56
N ALA A 147 -8.99 14.96 -5.05
CA ALA A 147 -7.64 14.41 -5.21
C ALA A 147 -7.21 13.69 -3.93
N LEU A 148 -6.80 12.43 -4.06
CA LEU A 148 -6.18 11.68 -2.98
C LEU A 148 -4.69 12.02 -2.97
N VAL A 149 -4.22 12.57 -1.85
CA VAL A 149 -2.86 13.09 -1.75
C VAL A 149 -2.12 12.49 -0.58
N ARG A 150 -0.83 12.24 -0.79
CA ARG A 150 0.12 12.00 0.28
C ARG A 150 0.95 13.26 0.52
N VAL A 151 0.96 13.77 1.73
CA VAL A 151 1.84 14.86 2.14
C VAL A 151 3.20 14.31 2.53
N PHE A 152 4.27 14.77 1.85
CA PHE A 152 5.65 14.41 2.18
C PHE A 152 6.30 15.40 3.14
N ASP A 153 6.01 16.69 2.95
CA ASP A 153 6.60 17.77 3.76
C ASP A 153 5.54 18.84 4.04
N GLY A 154 5.73 19.55 5.14
CA GLY A 154 4.88 20.68 5.52
C GLY A 154 3.47 20.26 5.96
N LYS A 155 2.53 21.17 5.79
CA LYS A 155 1.12 21.00 6.19
C LYS A 155 0.20 21.60 5.13
N ILE A 156 -0.99 21.00 4.96
CA ILE A 156 -2.04 21.49 4.06
C ILE A 156 -3.24 21.94 4.87
N THR A 157 -3.79 23.08 4.53
CA THR A 157 -5.05 23.60 5.10
C THR A 157 -6.05 23.94 3.99
N SER A 158 -7.34 24.04 4.33
CA SER A 158 -8.42 24.42 3.39
C SER A 158 -8.33 25.86 2.87
N LYS A 159 -7.36 26.65 3.36
CA LYS A 159 -7.13 28.03 2.91
C LYS A 159 -5.94 28.16 1.98
N ASP A 160 -5.24 27.07 1.75
CA ASP A 160 -4.03 27.05 0.93
C ASP A 160 -4.38 27.05 -0.56
N THR A 161 -3.38 27.43 -1.35
CA THR A 161 -3.41 27.30 -2.80
C THR A 161 -2.36 26.26 -3.19
N MET A 162 -2.78 25.20 -3.87
CA MET A 162 -1.86 24.21 -4.41
C MET A 162 -1.40 24.63 -5.81
N LYS A 163 -0.14 24.36 -6.11
CA LYS A 163 0.44 24.54 -7.45
C LYS A 163 0.85 23.19 -8.01
N MET A 164 0.31 22.85 -9.15
CA MET A 164 0.72 21.65 -9.89
C MET A 164 2.09 21.86 -10.52
N LEU A 165 3.05 20.99 -10.21
CA LEU A 165 4.42 21.16 -10.71
C LEU A 165 4.54 20.89 -12.22
N ALA A 166 3.73 19.99 -12.77
CA ALA A 166 3.74 19.64 -14.17
C ALA A 166 3.12 20.72 -15.06
N THR A 167 1.87 21.13 -14.78
CA THR A 167 1.12 22.10 -15.60
C THR A 167 1.40 23.55 -15.24
N LYS A 168 1.96 23.80 -14.04
CA LYS A 168 2.18 25.13 -13.44
C LYS A 168 0.90 25.86 -13.00
N ASP A 169 -0.26 25.21 -13.15
CA ASP A 169 -1.54 25.77 -12.73
C ASP A 169 -1.66 25.83 -11.21
N SER A 170 -2.47 26.77 -10.72
CA SER A 170 -2.73 26.94 -9.30
C SER A 170 -4.23 26.81 -9.02
N TYR A 171 -4.57 26.12 -7.95
CA TYR A 171 -5.95 25.86 -7.53
C TYR A 171 -6.11 26.14 -6.04
N GLY A 172 -7.18 26.82 -5.67
CA GLY A 172 -7.57 26.96 -4.26
C GLY A 172 -8.07 25.62 -3.70
N ILE A 173 -7.66 25.30 -2.49
CA ILE A 173 -8.16 24.13 -1.77
C ILE A 173 -9.49 24.53 -1.12
N VAL A 174 -10.57 23.88 -1.54
CA VAL A 174 -11.94 24.15 -1.05
C VAL A 174 -12.17 23.47 0.29
N ASP A 175 -11.77 22.21 0.39
CA ASP A 175 -11.97 21.38 1.57
C ASP A 175 -10.85 20.32 1.68
N ILE A 176 -10.61 19.83 2.89
CA ILE A 176 -9.68 18.75 3.17
C ILE A 176 -10.29 17.76 4.16
N GLY A 177 -9.95 16.51 4.01
CA GLY A 177 -10.38 15.44 4.90
C GLY A 177 -9.40 14.29 4.89
N VAL A 178 -9.66 13.31 5.72
CA VAL A 178 -8.96 12.03 5.74
C VAL A 178 -9.92 10.98 5.19
N ASN A 179 -9.42 10.12 4.31
CA ASN A 179 -10.20 8.99 3.82
C ASN A 179 -10.32 7.94 4.91
N HIS A 180 -11.54 7.45 5.15
CA HIS A 180 -11.87 6.45 6.18
C HIS A 180 -12.34 5.16 5.54
#